data_2833c90b63eeaaf2d8e4ec057537f030
#
_entry.id   2833c90b63eeaaf2d8e4ec057537f030
#
_cell.length_a   1.000
_cell.length_b   1.000
_cell.length_c   1.000
_cell.angle_alpha   90.00
_cell.angle_beta   90.00
_cell.angle_gamma   90.00
#
_symmetry.space_group_name_H-M   'P 1'
#
loop_
_entity.id
_entity.type
_entity.pdbx_description
1 polymer ?
#
loop_
_entity_poly.entity_id
_entity_poly.type
_entity_poly.pdbx_seq_one_letter_code
_entity_poly.pdbx_strand_id
1 'polypeptide(L)'
;MNAAVTTLVILAVMTVLFVVGTIPLGLVSMAGAILLACLGVITKADVFSAFSGGTIVLLGAMMMVGQALFHTGVADKLAEIMVKITGTTENGIILATVSVALLLSSICSGVGVVAMMLPIVIAMSMKAGVSVSRQLIPLSFAASVGCNLTLIGAASNVSTAGLIEDMGIKFLTFFELGKVGLPLCIAFLLYFLTIGKKLLTPGDTSDKAYLEEYTKREPGKKFDNVKGGICITVLICILVAMVFANSQWPMYFIAAIGCVILIATGCLSESQAMRAVDWPTLFIVGGMSAVSKAMSVSGAGKMITDFVVSMLGTSPNKMMFLAFVFLVTMLLTNMMMNTSTVVLVTPLFVPIAVAMNINPVAIGVAICIAASAPFLTPVGSGTNTLCIRPGNLGFRDFFVPGFGLSVLTMAVSLVLIPIFWPL
;
A
#
# COMPACT_ATOMS: atom_id res chain seq x y z
N MET A 1 27.29 26.08 -4.33
CA MET A 1 26.00 25.85 -5.01
C MET A 1 24.89 26.19 -4.00
N ASN A 2 23.79 26.80 -4.40
CA ASN A 2 22.69 27.10 -3.46
C ASN A 2 22.12 25.76 -2.94
N ALA A 3 22.01 25.60 -1.62
CA ALA A 3 21.55 24.36 -0.98
C ALA A 3 20.22 23.87 -1.55
N ALA A 4 19.29 24.80 -1.85
CA ALA A 4 18.02 24.47 -2.47
C ALA A 4 18.19 23.87 -3.87
N VAL A 5 19.02 24.46 -4.73
CA VAL A 5 19.27 23.94 -6.08
C VAL A 5 19.95 22.57 -6.02
N THR A 6 20.92 22.40 -5.10
CA THR A 6 21.56 21.10 -4.89
C THR A 6 20.55 20.01 -4.52
N THR A 7 19.63 20.32 -3.59
CA THR A 7 18.57 19.39 -3.16
C THR A 7 17.65 19.04 -4.31
N LEU A 8 17.26 20.02 -5.13
CA LEU A 8 16.38 19.81 -6.29
C LEU A 8 17.03 18.92 -7.36
N VAL A 9 18.32 19.14 -7.64
CA VAL A 9 19.07 18.33 -8.60
C VAL A 9 19.17 16.88 -8.13
N ILE A 10 19.51 16.66 -6.85
CA ILE A 10 19.58 15.31 -6.28
C ILE A 10 18.21 14.64 -6.33
N LEU A 11 17.14 15.35 -5.94
CA LEU A 11 15.78 14.83 -5.99
C LEU A 11 15.36 14.46 -7.43
N ALA A 12 15.69 15.30 -8.41
CA ALA A 12 15.42 15.01 -9.82
C ALA A 12 16.13 13.75 -10.31
N VAL A 13 17.42 13.59 -9.97
CA VAL A 13 18.20 12.39 -10.30
C VAL A 13 17.58 11.16 -9.61
N MET A 14 17.23 11.24 -8.33
CA MET A 14 16.58 10.15 -7.60
C MET A 14 15.25 9.78 -8.25
N THR A 15 14.45 10.76 -8.66
CA THR A 15 13.17 10.55 -9.36
C THR A 15 13.38 9.77 -10.65
N VAL A 16 14.35 10.16 -11.47
CA VAL A 16 14.69 9.44 -12.70
C VAL A 16 15.10 7.99 -12.40
N LEU A 17 15.97 7.78 -11.40
CA LEU A 17 16.40 6.44 -11.01
C LEU A 17 15.27 5.58 -10.45
N PHE A 18 14.30 6.19 -9.76
CA PHE A 18 13.09 5.50 -9.27
C PHE A 18 12.21 5.04 -10.44
N VAL A 19 12.03 5.89 -11.46
CA VAL A 19 11.23 5.56 -12.65
C VAL A 19 11.92 4.49 -13.51
N VAL A 20 13.23 4.61 -13.70
CA VAL A 20 14.00 3.65 -14.52
C VAL A 20 14.10 2.28 -13.84
N GLY A 21 14.17 2.23 -12.49
CA GLY A 21 14.10 0.99 -11.71
C GLY A 21 15.31 0.05 -11.86
N THR A 22 16.42 0.48 -12.45
CA THR A 22 17.62 -0.35 -12.67
C THR A 22 18.44 -0.58 -11.41
N ILE A 23 18.31 0.32 -10.43
CA ILE A 23 19.03 0.27 -9.15
C ILE A 23 18.00 0.02 -8.04
N PRO A 24 18.33 -0.82 -7.01
CA PRO A 24 17.44 -1.02 -5.87
C PRO A 24 17.03 0.32 -5.22
N LEU A 25 15.73 0.55 -5.09
CA LEU A 25 15.17 1.85 -4.70
C LEU A 25 15.62 2.29 -3.29
N GLY A 26 15.77 1.33 -2.37
CA GLY A 26 16.32 1.58 -1.04
C GLY A 26 17.75 2.13 -1.09
N LEU A 27 18.58 1.61 -1.99
CA LEU A 27 19.94 2.11 -2.20
C LEU A 27 19.94 3.54 -2.77
N VAL A 28 19.08 3.82 -3.74
CA VAL A 28 18.92 5.18 -4.32
C VAL A 28 18.53 6.18 -3.25
N SER A 29 17.55 5.83 -2.39
CA SER A 29 17.06 6.68 -1.31
C SER A 29 18.16 7.00 -0.30
N MET A 30 18.88 5.97 0.15
CA MET A 30 19.97 6.14 1.11
C MET A 30 21.17 6.90 0.50
N ALA A 31 21.54 6.60 -0.74
CA ALA A 31 22.62 7.30 -1.43
C ALA A 31 22.30 8.80 -1.59
N GLY A 32 21.06 9.14 -1.95
CA GLY A 32 20.61 10.53 -2.04
C GLY A 32 20.67 11.25 -0.69
N ALA A 33 20.22 10.62 0.40
CA ALA A 33 20.28 11.15 1.75
C ALA A 33 21.75 11.37 2.22
N ILE A 34 22.61 10.37 2.00
CA ILE A 34 24.05 10.46 2.34
C ILE A 34 24.73 11.57 1.53
N LEU A 35 24.43 11.68 0.24
CA LEU A 35 25.01 12.73 -0.62
C LEU A 35 24.60 14.13 -0.15
N LEU A 36 23.34 14.33 0.25
CA LEU A 36 22.88 15.59 0.84
C LEU A 36 23.60 15.93 2.13
N ALA A 37 23.90 14.95 2.97
CA ALA A 37 24.68 15.16 4.19
C ALA A 37 26.17 15.45 3.88
N CYS A 38 26.76 14.77 2.90
CA CYS A 38 28.15 15.04 2.47
C CYS A 38 28.31 16.45 1.89
N LEU A 39 27.26 16.96 1.22
CA LEU A 39 27.22 18.31 0.68
C LEU A 39 26.82 19.38 1.73
N GLY A 40 26.60 18.98 2.99
CA GLY A 40 26.31 19.89 4.10
C GLY A 40 24.90 20.49 4.10
N VAL A 41 23.96 19.90 3.35
CA VAL A 41 22.56 20.36 3.34
C VAL A 41 21.83 19.94 4.61
N ILE A 42 22.10 18.71 5.07
CA ILE A 42 21.59 18.14 6.33
C ILE A 42 22.76 17.57 7.16
N THR A 43 22.51 17.30 8.44
CA THR A 43 23.54 16.68 9.29
C THR A 43 23.63 15.18 9.03
N LYS A 44 24.78 14.56 9.37
CA LYS A 44 24.94 13.11 9.29
C LYS A 44 23.95 12.36 10.18
N ALA A 45 23.56 12.94 11.31
CA ALA A 45 22.54 12.37 12.20
C ALA A 45 21.15 12.35 11.54
N ASP A 46 20.83 13.36 10.74
CA ASP A 46 19.54 13.46 10.05
C ASP A 46 19.32 12.31 9.06
N VAL A 47 20.38 11.78 8.44
CA VAL A 47 20.31 10.66 7.49
C VAL A 47 19.72 9.41 8.16
N PHE A 48 20.01 9.19 9.43
CA PHE A 48 19.62 7.98 10.15
C PHE A 48 18.50 8.21 11.18
N SER A 49 18.11 9.47 11.41
CA SER A 49 17.11 9.82 12.44
C SER A 49 15.77 9.11 12.25
N ALA A 50 15.34 8.92 11.01
CA ALA A 50 14.08 8.24 10.69
C ALA A 50 14.07 6.76 11.14
N PHE A 51 15.24 6.09 11.20
CA PHE A 51 15.31 4.67 11.59
C PHE A 51 14.99 4.44 13.08
N SER A 52 15.10 5.46 13.92
CA SER A 52 14.62 5.45 15.31
C SER A 52 13.18 5.99 15.44
N GLY A 53 12.58 6.40 14.34
CA GLY A 53 11.23 6.96 14.31
C GLY A 53 10.13 5.92 14.42
N GLY A 54 8.97 6.34 14.95
CA GLY A 54 7.80 5.48 15.12
C GLY A 54 7.30 4.85 13.82
N THR A 55 7.45 5.53 12.68
CA THR A 55 7.04 5.04 11.36
C THR A 55 7.74 3.75 10.98
N ILE A 56 9.07 3.68 11.13
CA ILE A 56 9.87 2.48 10.79
C ILE A 56 9.52 1.32 11.75
N VAL A 57 9.38 1.61 13.04
CA VAL A 57 8.97 0.61 14.04
C VAL A 57 7.58 0.06 13.73
N LEU A 58 6.62 0.94 13.39
CA LEU A 58 5.26 0.54 13.03
C LEU A 58 5.24 -0.36 11.79
N LEU A 59 5.95 0.03 10.73
CA LEU A 59 6.06 -0.75 9.50
C LEU A 59 6.62 -2.16 9.79
N GLY A 60 7.78 -2.24 10.44
CA GLY A 60 8.42 -3.52 10.75
C GLY A 60 7.54 -4.42 11.62
N ALA A 61 6.98 -3.87 12.70
CA ALA A 61 6.11 -4.64 13.60
C ALA A 61 4.84 -5.15 12.91
N MET A 62 4.18 -4.33 12.09
CA MET A 62 2.96 -4.75 11.38
C MET A 62 3.23 -5.77 10.27
N MET A 63 4.39 -5.72 9.61
CA MET A 63 4.81 -6.78 8.69
C MET A 63 4.98 -8.13 9.42
N MET A 64 5.56 -8.13 10.62
CA MET A 64 5.70 -9.32 11.45
C MET A 64 4.35 -9.85 11.94
N VAL A 65 3.45 -8.97 12.43
CA VAL A 65 2.09 -9.32 12.85
C VAL A 65 1.30 -9.93 11.69
N GLY A 66 1.38 -9.34 10.49
CA GLY A 66 0.77 -9.89 9.28
C GLY A 66 1.28 -11.30 8.95
N GLN A 67 2.57 -11.53 9.08
CA GLN A 67 3.18 -12.84 8.84
C GLN A 67 2.69 -13.92 9.83
N ALA A 68 2.39 -13.54 11.07
CA ALA A 68 1.85 -14.48 12.05
C ALA A 68 0.49 -15.04 11.63
N LEU A 69 -0.38 -14.23 11.00
CA LEU A 69 -1.67 -14.69 10.47
C LEU A 69 -1.50 -15.79 9.40
N PHE A 70 -0.48 -15.65 8.56
CA PHE A 70 -0.18 -16.65 7.54
C PHE A 70 0.45 -17.93 8.15
N HIS A 71 1.35 -17.76 9.12
CA HIS A 71 2.02 -18.91 9.76
C HIS A 71 1.10 -19.77 10.62
N THR A 72 0.07 -19.18 11.22
CA THR A 72 -0.90 -19.89 12.07
C THR A 72 -2.08 -20.48 11.30
N GLY A 73 -2.17 -20.25 9.98
CA GLY A 73 -3.26 -20.73 9.13
C GLY A 73 -4.59 -20.00 9.32
N VAL A 74 -4.59 -18.85 10.01
CA VAL A 74 -5.80 -18.04 10.22
C VAL A 74 -6.36 -17.54 8.90
N ALA A 75 -5.50 -17.09 8.01
CA ALA A 75 -5.90 -16.57 6.71
C ALA A 75 -6.48 -17.65 5.80
N ASP A 76 -5.91 -18.86 5.80
CA ASP A 76 -6.43 -20.03 5.07
C ASP A 76 -7.82 -20.42 5.58
N LYS A 77 -8.02 -20.37 6.91
CA LYS A 77 -9.31 -20.69 7.55
C LYS A 77 -10.39 -19.70 7.17
N LEU A 78 -10.07 -18.40 7.11
CA LEU A 78 -11.00 -17.36 6.66
C LEU A 78 -11.43 -17.60 5.21
N ALA A 79 -10.49 -17.94 4.32
CA ALA A 79 -10.80 -18.25 2.94
C ALA A 79 -11.73 -19.47 2.81
N GLU A 80 -11.48 -20.57 3.56
CA GLU A 80 -12.36 -21.74 3.58
C GLU A 80 -13.79 -21.40 4.03
N ILE A 81 -13.94 -20.60 5.08
CA ILE A 81 -15.25 -20.21 5.61
C ILE A 81 -16.01 -19.39 4.57
N MET A 82 -15.35 -18.41 3.95
CA MET A 82 -16.01 -17.56 2.95
C MET A 82 -16.50 -18.35 1.75
N VAL A 83 -15.74 -19.32 1.26
CA VAL A 83 -16.15 -20.19 0.15
C VAL A 83 -17.37 -21.04 0.51
N LYS A 84 -17.42 -21.57 1.73
CA LYS A 84 -18.61 -22.31 2.21
C LYS A 84 -19.88 -21.47 2.22
N ILE A 85 -19.75 -20.16 2.45
CA ILE A 85 -20.88 -19.21 2.49
C ILE A 85 -21.31 -18.80 1.08
N THR A 86 -20.35 -18.49 0.19
CA THR A 86 -20.63 -17.89 -1.13
C THR A 86 -20.88 -18.92 -2.24
N GLY A 87 -20.53 -20.18 -1.99
CA GLY A 87 -20.66 -21.28 -2.96
C GLY A 87 -19.54 -21.31 -4.00
N THR A 88 -19.65 -22.28 -4.92
CA THR A 88 -18.60 -22.63 -5.91
C THR A 88 -18.89 -22.09 -7.32
N THR A 89 -19.86 -21.20 -7.49
CA THR A 89 -20.09 -20.51 -8.76
C THR A 89 -19.01 -19.47 -9.04
N GLU A 90 -18.81 -19.07 -10.29
CA GLU A 90 -17.81 -18.02 -10.65
C GLU A 90 -18.01 -16.76 -9.79
N ASN A 91 -19.25 -16.27 -9.66
CA ASN A 91 -19.56 -15.10 -8.83
C ASN A 91 -19.32 -15.37 -7.34
N GLY A 92 -19.63 -16.57 -6.87
CA GLY A 92 -19.40 -16.99 -5.49
C GLY A 92 -17.91 -16.99 -5.14
N ILE A 93 -17.07 -17.50 -6.03
CA ILE A 93 -15.62 -17.52 -5.84
C ILE A 93 -15.05 -16.09 -5.91
N ILE A 94 -15.49 -15.25 -6.85
CA ILE A 94 -15.09 -13.83 -6.90
C ILE A 94 -15.47 -13.15 -5.57
N LEU A 95 -16.70 -13.31 -5.10
CA LEU A 95 -17.18 -12.69 -3.88
C LEU A 95 -16.37 -13.15 -2.66
N ALA A 96 -16.12 -14.46 -2.52
CA ALA A 96 -15.30 -15.00 -1.45
C ALA A 96 -13.86 -14.44 -1.48
N THR A 97 -13.23 -14.57 -2.64
CA THR A 97 -11.85 -14.15 -2.84
C THR A 97 -11.66 -12.66 -2.58
N VAL A 98 -12.52 -11.84 -3.16
CA VAL A 98 -12.48 -10.37 -3.01
C VAL A 98 -12.74 -9.97 -1.55
N SER A 99 -13.76 -10.52 -0.91
CA SER A 99 -14.10 -10.15 0.48
C SER A 99 -12.97 -10.50 1.45
N VAL A 100 -12.36 -11.70 1.31
CA VAL A 100 -11.22 -12.11 2.14
C VAL A 100 -10.00 -11.25 1.84
N ALA A 101 -9.70 -10.98 0.57
CA ALA A 101 -8.56 -10.14 0.19
C ALA A 101 -8.70 -8.70 0.72
N LEU A 102 -9.89 -8.09 0.61
CA LEU A 102 -10.17 -6.75 1.15
C LEU A 102 -9.96 -6.71 2.68
N LEU A 103 -10.49 -7.71 3.40
CA LEU A 103 -10.35 -7.78 4.86
C LEU A 103 -8.90 -8.02 5.30
N LEU A 104 -8.22 -8.99 4.71
CA LEU A 104 -6.84 -9.31 5.10
C LEU A 104 -5.86 -8.20 4.74
N SER A 105 -6.01 -7.56 3.56
CA SER A 105 -5.12 -6.47 3.16
C SER A 105 -5.33 -5.17 3.93
N SER A 106 -6.41 -5.05 4.69
CA SER A 106 -6.58 -3.93 5.63
C SER A 106 -5.58 -3.96 6.80
N ILE A 107 -4.96 -5.11 7.05
CA ILE A 107 -4.08 -5.33 8.21
C ILE A 107 -2.72 -5.86 7.77
N CYS A 108 -2.68 -6.62 6.67
CA CYS A 108 -1.50 -7.29 6.15
C CYS A 108 -1.06 -6.68 4.82
N SER A 109 0.21 -6.90 4.46
CA SER A 109 0.71 -6.54 3.13
C SER A 109 -0.13 -7.19 2.02
N GLY A 110 -0.61 -6.40 1.06
CA GLY A 110 -1.37 -6.90 -0.09
C GLY A 110 -0.63 -7.99 -0.88
N VAL A 111 0.69 -7.88 -1.01
CA VAL A 111 1.53 -8.91 -1.66
C VAL A 111 1.48 -10.23 -0.90
N GLY A 112 1.57 -10.18 0.44
CA GLY A 112 1.44 -11.37 1.30
C GLY A 112 0.05 -12.00 1.19
N VAL A 113 -1.00 -11.18 1.16
CA VAL A 113 -2.39 -11.65 0.98
C VAL A 113 -2.55 -12.37 -0.35
N VAL A 114 -2.08 -11.79 -1.46
CA VAL A 114 -2.14 -12.44 -2.78
C VAL A 114 -1.33 -13.72 -2.79
N ALA A 115 -0.08 -13.71 -2.30
CA ALA A 115 0.79 -14.90 -2.28
C ALA A 115 0.14 -16.07 -1.54
N MET A 116 -0.52 -15.80 -0.41
CA MET A 116 -1.21 -16.82 0.38
C MET A 116 -2.51 -17.28 -0.28
N MET A 117 -3.33 -16.36 -0.80
CA MET A 117 -4.63 -16.72 -1.40
C MET A 117 -4.49 -17.37 -2.78
N LEU A 118 -3.38 -17.16 -3.47
CA LEU A 118 -3.16 -17.64 -4.83
C LEU A 118 -3.37 -19.17 -4.95
N PRO A 119 -2.71 -20.04 -4.16
CA PRO A 119 -2.91 -21.48 -4.24
C PRO A 119 -4.34 -21.89 -3.90
N ILE A 120 -4.99 -21.20 -2.96
CA ILE A 120 -6.37 -21.48 -2.56
C ILE A 120 -7.34 -21.17 -3.71
N VAL A 121 -7.19 -19.97 -4.31
CA VAL A 121 -8.04 -19.53 -5.43
C VAL A 121 -7.85 -20.42 -6.65
N ILE A 122 -6.61 -20.82 -6.95
CA ILE A 122 -6.30 -21.76 -8.03
C ILE A 122 -7.02 -23.11 -7.78
N ALA A 123 -6.79 -23.70 -6.60
CA ALA A 123 -7.39 -25.02 -6.27
C ALA A 123 -8.92 -25.00 -6.31
N MET A 124 -9.53 -23.91 -5.81
CA MET A 124 -10.97 -23.72 -5.83
C MET A 124 -11.52 -23.57 -7.26
N SER A 125 -10.87 -22.74 -8.07
CA SER A 125 -11.27 -22.50 -9.45
C SER A 125 -11.18 -23.76 -10.29
N MET A 126 -10.10 -24.54 -10.14
CA MET A 126 -9.92 -25.84 -10.80
C MET A 126 -11.02 -26.83 -10.39
N LYS A 127 -11.31 -26.94 -9.08
CA LYS A 127 -12.35 -27.83 -8.54
C LYS A 127 -13.77 -27.46 -9.02
N ALA A 128 -14.03 -26.15 -9.15
CA ALA A 128 -15.32 -25.63 -9.60
C ALA A 128 -15.46 -25.60 -11.15
N GLY A 129 -14.37 -25.88 -11.89
CA GLY A 129 -14.36 -25.78 -13.36
C GLY A 129 -14.50 -24.35 -13.90
N VAL A 130 -14.10 -23.34 -13.09
CA VAL A 130 -14.09 -21.93 -13.51
C VAL A 130 -12.70 -21.48 -13.89
N SER A 131 -12.61 -20.46 -14.76
CA SER A 131 -11.34 -19.90 -15.21
C SER A 131 -10.52 -19.33 -14.05
N VAL A 132 -9.29 -19.82 -13.88
CA VAL A 132 -8.33 -19.31 -12.89
C VAL A 132 -7.93 -17.87 -13.23
N SER A 133 -7.61 -17.59 -14.49
CA SER A 133 -7.21 -16.26 -14.97
C SER A 133 -8.21 -15.17 -14.58
N ARG A 134 -9.52 -15.48 -14.64
CA ARG A 134 -10.60 -14.56 -14.30
C ARG A 134 -10.75 -14.30 -12.80
N GLN A 135 -10.19 -15.16 -11.95
CA GLN A 135 -10.24 -15.00 -10.49
C GLN A 135 -9.04 -14.20 -9.95
N LEU A 136 -7.90 -14.26 -10.64
CA LEU A 136 -6.65 -13.68 -10.14
C LEU A 136 -6.60 -12.15 -10.24
N ILE A 137 -7.23 -11.54 -11.26
CA ILE A 137 -7.27 -10.08 -11.38
C ILE A 137 -8.12 -9.45 -10.26
N PRO A 138 -9.37 -9.91 -9.99
CA PRO A 138 -10.12 -9.46 -8.82
C PRO A 138 -9.38 -9.63 -7.50
N LEU A 139 -8.66 -10.74 -7.31
CA LEU A 139 -7.83 -10.98 -6.13
C LEU A 139 -6.75 -9.91 -5.97
N SER A 140 -5.96 -9.68 -7.02
CA SER A 140 -4.86 -8.71 -6.99
C SER A 140 -5.33 -7.29 -6.72
N PHE A 141 -6.39 -6.87 -7.39
CA PHE A 141 -6.96 -5.53 -7.24
C PHE A 141 -7.64 -5.35 -5.88
N ALA A 142 -8.34 -6.38 -5.37
CA ALA A 142 -8.92 -6.36 -4.03
C ALA A 142 -7.85 -6.16 -2.95
N ALA A 143 -6.72 -6.85 -3.05
CA ALA A 143 -5.61 -6.69 -2.13
C ALA A 143 -5.04 -5.26 -2.15
N SER A 144 -5.08 -4.58 -3.30
CA SER A 144 -4.64 -3.19 -3.41
C SER A 144 -5.68 -2.18 -2.88
N VAL A 145 -6.99 -2.45 -3.05
CA VAL A 145 -8.05 -1.55 -2.56
C VAL A 145 -8.27 -1.70 -1.06
N GLY A 146 -8.24 -2.93 -0.55
CA GLY A 146 -8.53 -3.22 0.86
C GLY A 146 -7.53 -2.60 1.84
N CYS A 147 -6.30 -2.33 1.40
CA CYS A 147 -5.31 -1.66 2.24
C CYS A 147 -5.70 -0.22 2.64
N ASN A 148 -6.71 0.38 1.99
CA ASN A 148 -7.21 1.70 2.33
C ASN A 148 -8.29 1.69 3.44
N LEU A 149 -8.64 0.53 4.00
CA LEU A 149 -9.55 0.45 5.14
C LEU A 149 -8.93 0.93 6.44
N THR A 150 -7.61 0.80 6.57
CA THR A 150 -6.85 1.26 7.74
C THR A 150 -5.55 1.96 7.32
N LEU A 151 -4.98 2.72 8.22
CA LEU A 151 -3.71 3.39 7.98
C LEU A 151 -2.56 2.38 7.78
N ILE A 152 -2.60 1.24 8.47
CA ILE A 152 -1.54 0.21 8.45
C ILE A 152 -1.68 -0.83 7.34
N GLY A 153 -2.75 -0.78 6.54
CA GLY A 153 -3.02 -1.77 5.48
C GLY A 153 -1.96 -1.79 4.37
N ALA A 154 -1.25 -0.69 4.16
CA ALA A 154 -0.13 -0.62 3.23
C ALA A 154 1.04 0.17 3.80
N ALA A 155 2.26 -0.24 3.43
CA ALA A 155 3.48 0.50 3.73
C ALA A 155 3.44 1.93 3.16
N SER A 156 2.82 2.13 1.99
CA SER A 156 2.60 3.45 1.38
C SER A 156 1.78 4.38 2.28
N ASN A 157 0.70 3.89 2.91
CA ASN A 157 -0.14 4.70 3.79
C ASN A 157 0.63 5.16 5.04
N VAL A 158 1.34 4.24 5.69
CA VAL A 158 2.18 4.54 6.87
C VAL A 158 3.33 5.48 6.50
N SER A 159 3.93 5.30 5.32
CA SER A 159 5.00 6.18 4.83
C SER A 159 4.50 7.60 4.58
N THR A 160 3.31 7.74 3.97
CA THR A 160 2.67 9.04 3.77
C THR A 160 2.41 9.72 5.12
N ALA A 161 1.88 8.96 6.09
CA ALA A 161 1.62 9.46 7.43
C ALA A 161 2.91 9.97 8.09
N GLY A 162 3.97 9.16 8.10
CA GLY A 162 5.25 9.54 8.67
C GLY A 162 5.84 10.80 8.04
N LEU A 163 5.83 10.89 6.71
CA LEU A 163 6.36 12.07 6.01
C LEU A 163 5.54 13.35 6.31
N ILE A 164 4.22 13.26 6.46
CA ILE A 164 3.37 14.40 6.81
C ILE A 164 3.59 14.79 8.28
N GLU A 165 3.73 13.82 9.19
CA GLU A 165 4.04 14.06 10.59
C GLU A 165 5.44 14.64 10.80
N ASP A 166 6.44 14.23 10.01
CA ASP A 166 7.78 14.85 9.98
C ASP A 166 7.75 16.33 9.57
N MET A 167 6.71 16.76 8.83
CA MET A 167 6.46 18.18 8.50
C MET A 167 5.73 18.94 9.63
N GLY A 168 5.45 18.29 10.77
CA GLY A 168 4.74 18.87 11.92
C GLY A 168 3.22 18.91 11.74
N ILE A 169 2.66 18.23 10.76
CA ILE A 169 1.23 18.17 10.47
C ILE A 169 0.64 16.90 11.06
N LYS A 170 -0.36 17.01 11.94
CA LYS A 170 -1.08 15.84 12.43
C LYS A 170 -1.84 15.20 11.28
N PHE A 171 -1.57 13.91 11.04
CA PHE A 171 -2.24 13.16 9.99
C PHE A 171 -3.42 12.35 10.53
N LEU A 172 -3.73 11.23 9.93
CA LEU A 172 -4.92 10.42 10.20
C LEU A 172 -4.77 9.54 11.43
N THR A 173 -5.88 9.30 12.11
CA THR A 173 -6.02 8.20 13.07
C THR A 173 -6.21 6.86 12.34
N PHE A 174 -6.16 5.76 13.09
CA PHE A 174 -6.12 4.40 12.55
C PHE A 174 -7.16 4.07 11.48
N PHE A 175 -8.44 4.41 11.71
CA PHE A 175 -9.56 4.10 10.81
C PHE A 175 -10.02 5.26 9.92
N GLU A 176 -9.40 6.43 10.02
CA GLU A 176 -9.89 7.60 9.28
C GLU A 176 -9.78 7.44 7.76
N LEU A 177 -8.74 6.76 7.28
CA LEU A 177 -8.60 6.42 5.87
C LEU A 177 -9.78 5.57 5.37
N GLY A 178 -10.33 4.73 6.23
CA GLY A 178 -11.50 3.90 5.96
C GLY A 178 -12.78 4.67 5.65
N LYS A 179 -12.88 5.96 6.00
CA LYS A 179 -14.03 6.81 5.59
C LYS A 179 -14.19 6.84 4.06
N VAL A 180 -13.09 6.82 3.32
CA VAL A 180 -13.09 6.71 1.86
C VAL A 180 -12.83 5.27 1.42
N GLY A 181 -11.99 4.53 2.15
CA GLY A 181 -11.64 3.14 1.85
C GLY A 181 -12.84 2.18 1.84
N LEU A 182 -13.76 2.31 2.80
CA LEU A 182 -14.93 1.44 2.88
C LEU A 182 -15.91 1.64 1.70
N PRO A 183 -16.32 2.86 1.35
CA PRO A 183 -17.08 3.10 0.12
C PRO A 183 -16.37 2.59 -1.15
N LEU A 184 -15.04 2.71 -1.23
CA LEU A 184 -14.27 2.18 -2.34
C LEU A 184 -14.32 0.64 -2.39
N CYS A 185 -14.22 -0.05 -1.25
CA CYS A 185 -14.35 -1.50 -1.19
C CYS A 185 -15.73 -1.97 -1.66
N ILE A 186 -16.79 -1.26 -1.27
CA ILE A 186 -18.16 -1.55 -1.72
C ILE A 186 -18.29 -1.31 -3.23
N ALA A 187 -17.81 -0.16 -3.72
CA ALA A 187 -17.82 0.16 -5.14
C ALA A 187 -17.01 -0.85 -5.97
N PHE A 188 -15.89 -1.31 -5.45
CA PHE A 188 -15.05 -2.36 -6.04
C PHE A 188 -15.80 -3.69 -6.17
N LEU A 189 -16.46 -4.14 -5.10
CA LEU A 189 -17.29 -5.35 -5.11
C LEU A 189 -18.41 -5.25 -6.16
N LEU A 190 -19.15 -4.16 -6.16
CA LEU A 190 -20.20 -3.92 -7.13
C LEU A 190 -19.67 -3.87 -8.56
N TYR A 191 -18.52 -3.24 -8.77
CA TYR A 191 -17.87 -3.18 -10.07
C TYR A 191 -17.54 -4.59 -10.61
N PHE A 192 -16.90 -5.46 -9.82
CA PHE A 192 -16.54 -6.80 -10.29
C PHE A 192 -17.74 -7.76 -10.38
N LEU A 193 -18.77 -7.59 -9.58
CA LEU A 193 -20.00 -8.40 -9.71
C LEU A 193 -20.86 -8.02 -10.92
N THR A 194 -20.71 -6.80 -11.45
CA THR A 194 -21.57 -6.29 -12.54
C THR A 194 -20.79 -6.11 -13.86
N ILE A 195 -19.92 -5.11 -13.94
CA ILE A 195 -19.23 -4.67 -15.14
C ILE A 195 -17.87 -5.35 -15.27
N GLY A 196 -17.06 -5.36 -14.20
CA GLY A 196 -15.66 -5.77 -14.21
C GLY A 196 -15.48 -7.21 -14.69
N LYS A 197 -16.35 -8.14 -14.28
CA LYS A 197 -16.30 -9.54 -14.73
C LYS A 197 -16.50 -9.73 -16.23
N LYS A 198 -17.24 -8.84 -16.89
CA LYS A 198 -17.44 -8.88 -18.35
C LYS A 198 -16.22 -8.41 -19.10
N LEU A 199 -15.37 -7.62 -18.45
CA LEU A 199 -14.13 -7.08 -18.99
C LEU A 199 -12.93 -8.00 -18.77
N LEU A 200 -13.08 -9.04 -17.92
CA LEU A 200 -12.03 -10.05 -17.73
C LEU A 200 -11.85 -10.88 -18.99
N THR A 201 -10.62 -11.36 -19.18
CA THR A 201 -10.23 -12.18 -20.33
C THR A 201 -11.21 -13.33 -20.56
N PRO A 202 -11.72 -13.52 -21.79
CA PRO A 202 -12.58 -14.64 -22.12
C PRO A 202 -11.80 -15.96 -22.07
N GLY A 203 -12.34 -16.92 -21.35
CA GLY A 203 -11.75 -18.25 -21.27
C GLY A 203 -10.65 -18.39 -20.22
N ASP A 204 -10.10 -19.57 -20.12
CA ASP A 204 -8.99 -19.91 -19.24
C ASP A 204 -7.70 -19.96 -20.05
N THR A 205 -6.80 -19.02 -19.78
CA THR A 205 -5.49 -18.94 -20.45
C THR A 205 -4.39 -19.62 -19.64
N SER A 206 -4.73 -20.12 -18.44
CA SER A 206 -3.76 -20.70 -17.51
C SER A 206 -3.29 -22.09 -17.97
N ASP A 207 -2.01 -22.38 -17.70
CA ASP A 207 -1.41 -23.70 -17.93
C ASP A 207 -1.81 -24.64 -16.78
N LYS A 208 -2.67 -25.63 -17.07
CA LYS A 208 -3.17 -26.58 -16.09
C LYS A 208 -2.06 -27.40 -15.44
N ALA A 209 -1.06 -27.82 -16.20
CA ALA A 209 0.06 -28.60 -15.66
C ALA A 209 0.88 -27.78 -14.65
N TYR A 210 1.14 -26.51 -14.98
CA TYR A 210 1.79 -25.58 -14.07
C TYR A 210 0.97 -25.33 -12.80
N LEU A 211 -0.34 -25.16 -12.93
CA LEU A 211 -1.23 -24.91 -11.79
C LEU A 211 -1.31 -26.11 -10.84
N GLU A 212 -1.36 -27.32 -11.37
CA GLU A 212 -1.34 -28.54 -10.56
C GLU A 212 -0.02 -28.70 -9.81
N GLU A 213 1.11 -28.42 -10.46
CA GLU A 213 2.42 -28.44 -9.82
C GLU A 213 2.51 -27.33 -8.76
N TYR A 214 2.02 -26.13 -9.03
CA TYR A 214 2.03 -25.01 -8.12
C TYR A 214 1.23 -25.31 -6.83
N THR A 215 0.02 -25.85 -6.96
CA THR A 215 -0.81 -26.21 -5.79
C THR A 215 -0.25 -27.36 -4.96
N LYS A 216 0.56 -28.23 -5.55
CA LYS A 216 1.29 -29.29 -4.81
C LYS A 216 2.50 -28.76 -4.05
N ARG A 217 3.20 -27.74 -4.59
CA ARG A 217 4.38 -27.14 -3.96
C ARG A 217 4.03 -26.20 -2.80
N GLU A 218 2.90 -25.49 -2.90
CA GLU A 218 2.43 -24.50 -1.94
C GLU A 218 1.08 -24.93 -1.33
N PRO A 219 1.03 -26.04 -0.57
CA PRO A 219 -0.20 -26.41 0.11
C PRO A 219 -0.54 -25.37 1.19
N GLY A 220 -1.80 -24.94 1.26
CA GLY A 220 -2.29 -24.06 2.31
C GLY A 220 -1.96 -24.61 3.70
N LYS A 221 -1.65 -23.72 4.63
CA LYS A 221 -1.33 -24.13 6.01
C LYS A 221 -2.58 -24.57 6.75
N LYS A 222 -2.47 -25.69 7.46
CA LYS A 222 -3.54 -26.14 8.37
C LYS A 222 -3.64 -25.14 9.53
N PHE A 223 -4.88 -24.78 9.87
CA PHE A 223 -5.17 -23.93 11.04
C PHE A 223 -4.71 -24.62 12.32
N ASP A 224 -3.82 -23.96 13.06
CA ASP A 224 -3.42 -24.38 14.40
C ASP A 224 -4.40 -23.76 15.40
N ASN A 225 -5.22 -24.60 16.05
CA ASN A 225 -6.28 -24.12 16.95
C ASN A 225 -5.76 -23.26 18.10
N VAL A 226 -4.58 -23.59 18.67
CA VAL A 226 -4.01 -22.86 19.81
C VAL A 226 -3.31 -21.59 19.32
N LYS A 227 -2.33 -21.75 18.43
CA LYS A 227 -1.56 -20.59 17.92
C LYS A 227 -2.43 -19.64 17.09
N GLY A 228 -3.35 -20.16 16.30
CA GLY A 228 -4.32 -19.36 15.56
C GLY A 228 -5.26 -18.57 16.47
N GLY A 229 -5.74 -19.19 17.54
CA GLY A 229 -6.55 -18.51 18.56
C GLY A 229 -5.78 -17.38 19.26
N ILE A 230 -4.53 -17.63 19.67
CA ILE A 230 -3.66 -16.60 20.25
C ILE A 230 -3.42 -15.47 19.26
N CYS A 231 -3.08 -15.81 18.00
CA CYS A 231 -2.80 -14.83 16.95
C CYS A 231 -4.01 -13.90 16.71
N ILE A 232 -5.20 -14.47 16.58
CA ILE A 232 -6.46 -13.68 16.43
C ILE A 232 -6.69 -12.78 17.62
N THR A 233 -6.55 -13.31 18.85
CA THR A 233 -6.76 -12.53 20.08
C THR A 233 -5.78 -11.36 20.15
N VAL A 234 -4.48 -11.61 19.95
CA VAL A 234 -3.46 -10.56 19.95
C VAL A 234 -3.73 -9.52 18.88
N LEU A 235 -4.11 -9.95 17.67
CA LEU A 235 -4.46 -9.03 16.60
C LEU A 235 -5.65 -8.14 16.97
N ILE A 236 -6.74 -8.71 17.50
CA ILE A 236 -7.90 -7.93 17.93
C ILE A 236 -7.49 -6.93 19.02
N CYS A 237 -6.68 -7.36 19.99
CA CYS A 237 -6.17 -6.46 21.04
C CYS A 237 -5.32 -5.31 20.45
N ILE A 238 -4.44 -5.59 19.49
CA ILE A 238 -3.64 -4.56 18.79
C ILE A 238 -4.58 -3.57 18.10
N LEU A 239 -5.54 -4.06 17.30
CA LEU A 239 -6.46 -3.21 16.54
C LEU A 239 -7.31 -2.33 17.45
N VAL A 240 -7.87 -2.91 18.52
CA VAL A 240 -8.64 -2.15 19.53
C VAL A 240 -7.77 -1.12 20.22
N ALA A 241 -6.56 -1.49 20.65
CA ALA A 241 -5.64 -0.56 21.31
C ALA A 241 -5.22 0.59 20.37
N MET A 242 -5.01 0.33 19.07
CA MET A 242 -4.67 1.37 18.09
C MET A 242 -5.78 2.39 17.85
N VAL A 243 -7.05 2.04 18.04
CA VAL A 243 -8.18 2.99 18.00
C VAL A 243 -8.05 4.05 19.12
N PHE A 244 -7.54 3.64 20.28
CA PHE A 244 -7.33 4.50 21.44
C PHE A 244 -5.90 5.04 21.55
N ALA A 245 -5.12 4.93 20.46
CA ALA A 245 -3.74 5.40 20.43
C ALA A 245 -3.66 6.91 20.74
N ASN A 246 -2.70 7.26 21.58
CA ASN A 246 -2.43 8.63 22.00
C ASN A 246 -0.92 8.85 22.23
N SER A 247 -0.51 10.01 22.75
CA SER A 247 0.90 10.34 22.96
C SER A 247 1.61 9.40 23.96
N GLN A 248 0.88 8.80 24.92
CA GLN A 248 1.45 7.84 25.88
C GLN A 248 1.52 6.42 25.29
N TRP A 249 0.54 6.04 24.45
CA TRP A 249 0.43 4.74 23.78
C TRP A 249 0.35 4.94 22.26
N PRO A 250 1.44 5.34 21.61
CA PRO A 250 1.43 5.54 20.17
C PRO A 250 1.32 4.21 19.41
N MET A 251 0.77 4.26 18.19
CA MET A 251 0.49 3.07 17.37
C MET A 251 1.72 2.17 17.17
N TYR A 252 2.91 2.76 16.98
CA TYR A 252 4.14 1.98 16.80
C TYR A 252 4.52 1.16 18.03
N PHE A 253 4.26 1.68 19.23
CA PHE A 253 4.56 1.00 20.49
C PHE A 253 3.57 -0.16 20.74
N ILE A 254 2.28 0.06 20.43
CA ILE A 254 1.24 -0.98 20.49
C ILE A 254 1.58 -2.12 19.53
N ALA A 255 1.98 -1.81 18.28
CA ALA A 255 2.39 -2.80 17.31
C ALA A 255 3.62 -3.61 17.77
N ALA A 256 4.61 -2.94 18.35
CA ALA A 256 5.81 -3.59 18.88
C ALA A 256 5.50 -4.57 20.02
N ILE A 257 4.63 -4.17 20.97
CA ILE A 257 4.14 -5.06 22.03
C ILE A 257 3.47 -6.30 21.46
N GLY A 258 2.56 -6.12 20.48
CA GLY A 258 1.89 -7.24 19.83
C GLY A 258 2.85 -8.19 19.14
N CYS A 259 3.86 -7.66 18.45
CA CYS A 259 4.90 -8.44 17.81
C CYS A 259 5.68 -9.28 18.84
N VAL A 260 6.10 -8.68 19.95
CA VAL A 260 6.82 -9.39 21.04
C VAL A 260 5.96 -10.52 21.61
N ILE A 261 4.66 -10.28 21.85
CA ILE A 261 3.73 -11.30 22.34
C ILE A 261 3.63 -12.47 21.34
N LEU A 262 3.50 -12.20 20.04
CA LEU A 262 3.40 -13.24 19.00
C LEU A 262 4.66 -14.09 18.89
N ILE A 263 5.83 -13.49 19.09
CA ILE A 263 7.10 -14.23 19.12
C ILE A 263 7.22 -15.04 20.42
N ALA A 264 6.93 -14.44 21.57
CA ALA A 264 7.03 -15.10 22.88
C ALA A 264 6.06 -16.29 23.03
N THR A 265 4.88 -16.21 22.40
CA THR A 265 3.89 -17.30 22.38
C THR A 265 4.18 -18.38 21.31
N GLY A 266 5.22 -18.20 20.51
CA GLY A 266 5.61 -19.14 19.46
C GLY A 266 4.66 -19.19 18.26
N CYS A 267 3.81 -18.18 18.09
CA CYS A 267 3.01 -18.00 16.86
C CYS A 267 3.91 -17.67 15.66
N LEU A 268 5.04 -17.01 15.92
CA LEU A 268 6.06 -16.67 14.96
C LEU A 268 7.45 -16.90 15.57
N SER A 269 8.35 -17.58 14.87
CA SER A 269 9.74 -17.67 15.33
C SER A 269 10.49 -16.37 15.02
N GLU A 270 11.56 -16.07 15.76
CA GLU A 270 12.41 -14.89 15.52
C GLU A 270 12.90 -14.82 14.06
N SER A 271 13.39 -15.95 13.53
CA SER A 271 13.84 -16.03 12.14
C SER A 271 12.73 -15.72 11.13
N GLN A 272 11.50 -16.17 11.39
CA GLN A 272 10.34 -15.89 10.55
C GLN A 272 9.93 -14.42 10.66
N ALA A 273 9.96 -13.85 11.86
CA ALA A 273 9.69 -12.44 12.09
C ALA A 273 10.68 -11.55 11.32
N MET A 274 11.96 -11.82 11.41
CA MET A 274 12.99 -11.06 10.71
C MET A 274 12.89 -11.16 9.19
N ARG A 275 12.49 -12.32 8.66
CA ARG A 275 12.25 -12.52 7.22
C ARG A 275 10.97 -11.87 6.70
N ALA A 276 10.01 -11.59 7.59
CA ALA A 276 8.78 -10.91 7.23
C ALA A 276 8.99 -9.41 6.95
N VAL A 277 10.08 -8.83 7.46
CA VAL A 277 10.38 -7.42 7.28
C VAL A 277 10.89 -7.17 5.86
N ASP A 278 10.21 -6.29 5.15
CA ASP A 278 10.67 -5.77 3.86
C ASP A 278 11.69 -4.65 4.07
N TRP A 279 12.94 -5.05 4.24
CA TRP A 279 14.07 -4.14 4.45
C TRP A 279 14.22 -3.07 3.36
N PRO A 280 14.08 -3.38 2.04
CA PRO A 280 14.06 -2.37 1.00
C PRO A 280 13.06 -1.24 1.27
N THR A 281 11.84 -1.57 1.64
CA THR A 281 10.82 -0.56 1.99
C THR A 281 11.25 0.31 3.18
N LEU A 282 11.84 -0.26 4.23
CA LEU A 282 12.32 0.52 5.38
C LEU A 282 13.46 1.48 4.98
N PHE A 283 14.37 1.05 4.11
CA PHE A 283 15.44 1.91 3.59
C PHE A 283 14.91 3.03 2.68
N ILE A 284 13.88 2.75 1.87
CA ILE A 284 13.21 3.79 1.06
C ILE A 284 12.62 4.86 1.98
N VAL A 285 11.84 4.46 2.98
CA VAL A 285 11.18 5.39 3.89
C VAL A 285 12.19 6.18 4.70
N GLY A 286 13.20 5.52 5.28
CA GLY A 286 14.23 6.19 6.07
C GLY A 286 15.04 7.20 5.24
N GLY A 287 15.50 6.82 4.05
CA GLY A 287 16.25 7.72 3.17
C GLY A 287 15.41 8.90 2.68
N MET A 288 14.13 8.66 2.31
CA MET A 288 13.26 9.73 1.83
C MET A 288 12.78 10.68 2.93
N SER A 289 12.67 10.23 4.17
CA SER A 289 12.46 11.13 5.32
C SER A 289 13.62 12.13 5.46
N ALA A 290 14.86 11.68 5.33
CA ALA A 290 16.02 12.57 5.32
C ALA A 290 16.02 13.55 4.13
N VAL A 291 15.61 13.10 2.94
CA VAL A 291 15.45 13.97 1.76
C VAL A 291 14.33 14.99 1.99
N SER A 292 13.20 14.61 2.57
CA SER A 292 12.10 15.51 2.94
C SER A 292 12.60 16.60 3.90
N LYS A 293 13.39 16.23 4.91
CA LYS A 293 14.05 17.19 5.82
C LYS A 293 14.98 18.13 5.06
N ALA A 294 15.79 17.61 4.13
CA ALA A 294 16.67 18.42 3.28
C ALA A 294 15.86 19.44 2.45
N MET A 295 14.72 19.06 1.89
CA MET A 295 13.85 19.98 1.16
C MET A 295 13.33 21.12 2.03
N SER A 296 12.99 20.84 3.27
CA SER A 296 12.50 21.85 4.24
C SER A 296 13.62 22.79 4.63
N VAL A 297 14.79 22.26 5.06
CA VAL A 297 15.93 23.06 5.58
C VAL A 297 16.60 23.90 4.49
N SER A 298 16.74 23.34 3.28
CA SER A 298 17.40 24.05 2.15
C SER A 298 16.53 25.11 1.49
N GLY A 299 15.21 25.14 1.76
CA GLY A 299 14.25 25.98 1.06
C GLY A 299 13.87 25.47 -0.34
N ALA A 300 14.29 24.27 -0.73
CA ALA A 300 13.94 23.65 -2.01
C ALA A 300 12.41 23.47 -2.15
N GLY A 301 11.73 23.07 -1.08
CA GLY A 301 10.27 22.97 -1.04
C GLY A 301 9.59 24.30 -1.37
N LYS A 302 10.09 25.42 -0.83
CA LYS A 302 9.58 26.75 -1.11
C LYS A 302 9.79 27.14 -2.58
N MET A 303 10.95 26.85 -3.16
CA MET A 303 11.20 27.12 -4.59
C MET A 303 10.22 26.41 -5.51
N ILE A 304 9.94 25.11 -5.24
CA ILE A 304 8.92 24.35 -6.01
C ILE A 304 7.55 25.01 -5.83
N THR A 305 7.18 25.33 -4.60
CA THR A 305 5.89 25.96 -4.29
C THR A 305 5.72 27.27 -5.01
N ASP A 306 6.70 28.19 -4.92
CA ASP A 306 6.67 29.50 -5.56
C ASP A 306 6.56 29.35 -7.10
N PHE A 307 7.27 28.38 -7.68
CA PHE A 307 7.19 28.08 -9.11
C PHE A 307 5.78 27.60 -9.50
N VAL A 308 5.20 26.64 -8.77
CA VAL A 308 3.85 26.11 -9.04
C VAL A 308 2.78 27.19 -8.86
N VAL A 309 2.87 27.98 -7.80
CA VAL A 309 1.94 29.09 -7.55
C VAL A 309 2.06 30.17 -8.64
N SER A 310 3.26 30.45 -9.15
CA SER A 310 3.44 31.40 -10.26
C SER A 310 2.79 30.91 -11.57
N MET A 311 2.75 29.58 -11.80
CA MET A 311 2.11 28.98 -12.98
C MET A 311 0.59 28.87 -12.86
N LEU A 312 0.06 28.57 -11.67
CA LEU A 312 -1.35 28.32 -11.44
C LEU A 312 -2.14 29.57 -11.04
N GLY A 313 -1.44 30.67 -10.70
CA GLY A 313 -2.05 31.92 -10.19
C GLY A 313 -2.35 31.86 -8.69
N THR A 314 -2.80 32.97 -8.13
CA THR A 314 -2.99 33.16 -6.67
C THR A 314 -4.27 32.53 -6.11
N SER A 315 -5.16 32.04 -6.95
CA SER A 315 -6.43 31.40 -6.54
C SER A 315 -6.74 30.18 -7.40
N PRO A 316 -5.91 29.12 -7.37
CA PRO A 316 -6.21 27.91 -8.12
C PRO A 316 -7.46 27.23 -7.54
N ASN A 317 -8.23 26.60 -8.42
CA ASN A 317 -9.36 25.78 -7.99
C ASN A 317 -8.81 24.59 -7.16
N LYS A 318 -9.11 24.60 -5.85
CA LYS A 318 -8.64 23.59 -4.89
C LYS A 318 -8.99 22.18 -5.31
N MET A 319 -10.19 22.00 -5.91
CA MET A 319 -10.63 20.70 -6.42
C MET A 319 -9.80 20.25 -7.63
N MET A 320 -9.41 21.19 -8.49
CA MET A 320 -8.53 20.89 -9.63
C MET A 320 -7.14 20.46 -9.15
N PHE A 321 -6.60 21.08 -8.11
CA PHE A 321 -5.34 20.68 -7.52
C PHE A 321 -5.42 19.27 -6.90
N LEU A 322 -6.49 18.97 -6.15
CA LEU A 322 -6.74 17.64 -5.61
C LEU A 322 -6.80 16.57 -6.72
N ALA A 323 -7.55 16.87 -7.81
CA ALA A 323 -7.68 15.97 -8.96
C ALA A 323 -6.33 15.77 -9.68
N PHE A 324 -5.53 16.81 -9.82
CA PHE A 324 -4.20 16.77 -10.40
C PHE A 324 -3.25 15.88 -9.58
N VAL A 325 -3.19 16.09 -8.26
CA VAL A 325 -2.36 15.28 -7.35
C VAL A 325 -2.78 13.81 -7.41
N PHE A 326 -4.09 13.55 -7.39
CA PHE A 326 -4.63 12.19 -7.49
C PHE A 326 -4.22 11.52 -8.81
N LEU A 327 -4.41 12.20 -9.93
CA LEU A 327 -4.09 11.68 -11.25
C LEU A 327 -2.60 11.40 -11.42
N VAL A 328 -1.74 12.35 -11.04
CA VAL A 328 -0.27 12.19 -11.11
C VAL A 328 0.19 11.02 -10.27
N THR A 329 -0.30 10.92 -9.03
CA THR A 329 0.04 9.82 -8.12
C THR A 329 -0.41 8.47 -8.70
N MET A 330 -1.64 8.41 -9.24
CA MET A 330 -2.19 7.20 -9.85
C MET A 330 -1.42 6.78 -11.11
N LEU A 331 -0.97 7.71 -11.92
CA LEU A 331 -0.15 7.40 -13.10
C LEU A 331 1.23 6.87 -12.68
N LEU A 332 1.88 7.51 -11.71
CA LEU A 332 3.20 7.11 -11.23
C LEU A 332 3.17 5.73 -10.57
N THR A 333 2.15 5.40 -9.77
CA THR A 333 2.05 4.09 -9.12
C THR A 333 1.86 2.94 -10.09
N ASN A 334 1.41 3.21 -11.32
CA ASN A 334 1.35 2.22 -12.39
C ASN A 334 2.72 1.95 -13.06
N MET A 335 3.72 2.80 -12.80
CA MET A 335 5.08 2.70 -13.36
C MET A 335 6.09 2.25 -12.30
N MET A 336 5.83 2.52 -11.02
CA MET A 336 6.73 2.20 -9.90
C MET A 336 5.95 1.68 -8.70
N MET A 337 6.66 1.12 -7.70
CA MET A 337 6.02 0.59 -6.48
C MET A 337 5.27 1.67 -5.69
N ASN A 338 4.16 1.30 -5.06
CA ASN A 338 3.30 2.21 -4.30
C ASN A 338 4.07 3.05 -3.26
N THR A 339 4.97 2.40 -2.48
CA THR A 339 5.77 3.09 -1.46
C THR A 339 6.71 4.11 -2.10
N SER A 340 7.37 3.77 -3.21
CA SER A 340 8.25 4.70 -3.94
C SER A 340 7.47 5.91 -4.47
N THR A 341 6.26 5.68 -4.95
CA THR A 341 5.37 6.74 -5.43
C THR A 341 5.06 7.73 -4.31
N VAL A 342 4.58 7.25 -3.15
CA VAL A 342 4.17 8.16 -2.06
C VAL A 342 5.34 8.92 -1.46
N VAL A 343 6.50 8.29 -1.31
CA VAL A 343 7.69 8.97 -0.75
C VAL A 343 8.24 10.03 -1.69
N LEU A 344 7.97 9.91 -2.99
CA LEU A 344 8.30 10.91 -3.99
C LEU A 344 7.29 12.07 -4.00
N VAL A 345 5.99 11.77 -4.05
CA VAL A 345 4.95 12.80 -4.29
C VAL A 345 4.54 13.54 -3.01
N THR A 346 4.61 12.90 -1.83
CA THR A 346 4.20 13.52 -0.56
C THR A 346 5.00 14.78 -0.25
N PRO A 347 6.36 14.74 -0.23
CA PRO A 347 7.15 15.95 0.07
C PRO A 347 7.07 17.02 -1.02
N LEU A 348 6.57 16.69 -2.22
CA LEU A 348 6.34 17.65 -3.30
C LEU A 348 5.00 18.35 -3.12
N PHE A 349 3.91 17.59 -2.99
CA PHE A 349 2.56 18.16 -3.08
C PHE A 349 2.01 18.68 -1.75
N VAL A 350 2.43 18.11 -0.61
CA VAL A 350 1.92 18.55 0.70
C VAL A 350 2.37 19.97 1.05
N PRO A 351 3.64 20.37 0.87
CA PRO A 351 4.05 21.77 1.09
C PRO A 351 3.34 22.77 0.14
N ILE A 352 3.10 22.37 -1.11
CA ILE A 352 2.35 23.19 -2.08
C ILE A 352 0.92 23.41 -1.57
N ALA A 353 0.26 22.34 -1.10
CA ALA A 353 -1.09 22.43 -0.53
C ALA A 353 -1.16 23.43 0.64
N VAL A 354 -0.20 23.35 1.56
CA VAL A 354 -0.08 24.27 2.70
C VAL A 354 0.04 25.71 2.22
N ALA A 355 0.90 25.98 1.25
CA ALA A 355 1.12 27.34 0.70
C ALA A 355 -0.11 27.89 -0.05
N MET A 356 -0.91 27.00 -0.64
CA MET A 356 -2.16 27.36 -1.34
C MET A 356 -3.39 27.41 -0.40
N ASN A 357 -3.20 27.29 0.92
CA ASN A 357 -4.28 27.17 1.90
C ASN A 357 -5.28 26.04 1.57
N ILE A 358 -4.75 24.92 1.09
CA ILE A 358 -5.49 23.67 0.88
C ILE A 358 -5.17 22.75 2.05
N ASN A 359 -6.17 22.02 2.54
CA ASN A 359 -6.00 21.08 3.63
C ASN A 359 -4.97 19.99 3.28
N PRO A 360 -3.79 19.95 3.92
CA PRO A 360 -2.73 18.99 3.60
C PRO A 360 -3.14 17.55 3.90
N VAL A 361 -4.06 17.33 4.85
CA VAL A 361 -4.59 15.99 5.17
C VAL A 361 -5.40 15.46 3.99
N ALA A 362 -6.22 16.27 3.35
CA ALA A 362 -6.97 15.89 2.15
C ALA A 362 -6.04 15.44 1.02
N ILE A 363 -4.92 16.15 0.82
CA ILE A 363 -3.92 15.82 -0.18
C ILE A 363 -3.18 14.52 0.19
N GLY A 364 -2.83 14.32 1.46
CA GLY A 364 -2.23 13.07 1.93
C GLY A 364 -3.15 11.86 1.73
N VAL A 365 -4.46 12.01 2.01
CA VAL A 365 -5.46 10.96 1.75
C VAL A 365 -5.55 10.66 0.25
N ALA A 366 -5.57 11.68 -0.60
CA ALA A 366 -5.58 11.49 -2.05
C ALA A 366 -4.35 10.71 -2.53
N ILE A 367 -3.16 11.04 -1.99
CA ILE A 367 -1.91 10.32 -2.28
C ILE A 367 -2.00 8.85 -1.84
N CYS A 368 -2.46 8.56 -0.61
CA CYS A 368 -2.62 7.18 -0.12
C CYS A 368 -3.49 6.34 -1.04
N ILE A 369 -4.68 6.85 -1.39
CA ILE A 369 -5.66 6.10 -2.19
C ILE A 369 -5.19 5.96 -3.64
N ALA A 370 -4.69 7.03 -4.24
CA ALA A 370 -4.20 7.01 -5.61
C ALA A 370 -2.99 6.07 -5.78
N ALA A 371 -2.06 6.05 -4.82
CA ALA A 371 -0.92 5.13 -4.83
C ALA A 371 -1.35 3.66 -4.68
N SER A 372 -2.50 3.40 -4.06
CA SER A 372 -3.07 2.06 -3.92
C SER A 372 -3.91 1.62 -5.13
N ALA A 373 -3.83 2.34 -6.26
CA ALA A 373 -4.56 2.07 -7.49
C ALA A 373 -3.66 1.68 -8.70
N PRO A 374 -2.73 0.70 -8.57
CA PRO A 374 -1.88 0.23 -9.66
C PRO A 374 -2.62 -0.76 -10.56
N PHE A 375 -3.77 -0.37 -11.11
CA PHE A 375 -4.66 -1.29 -11.82
C PHE A 375 -4.37 -1.39 -13.32
N LEU A 376 -3.64 -0.42 -13.91
CA LEU A 376 -3.46 -0.33 -15.36
C LEU A 376 -2.33 -1.21 -15.90
N THR A 377 -1.39 -1.62 -15.05
CA THR A 377 -0.21 -2.37 -15.47
C THR A 377 0.06 -3.61 -14.62
N PRO A 378 0.64 -4.66 -15.21
CA PRO A 378 1.04 -5.85 -14.46
C PRO A 378 2.22 -5.61 -13.51
N VAL A 379 3.05 -4.57 -13.75
CA VAL A 379 4.29 -4.30 -12.99
C VAL A 379 4.15 -3.21 -11.92
N GLY A 380 3.05 -2.45 -11.91
CA GLY A 380 2.81 -1.36 -10.95
C GLY A 380 2.71 -1.83 -9.48
N SER A 381 2.45 -3.13 -9.26
CA SER A 381 2.38 -3.69 -7.91
C SER A 381 2.85 -5.13 -7.86
N GLY A 382 3.46 -5.52 -6.74
CA GLY A 382 3.79 -6.91 -6.46
C GLY A 382 2.57 -7.84 -6.42
N THR A 383 1.38 -7.32 -6.07
CA THR A 383 0.13 -8.08 -6.13
C THR A 383 -0.21 -8.50 -7.55
N ASN A 384 -0.07 -7.59 -8.52
CA ASN A 384 -0.30 -7.87 -9.94
C ASN A 384 0.74 -8.87 -10.48
N THR A 385 2.01 -8.64 -10.17
CA THR A 385 3.14 -9.45 -10.65
C THR A 385 3.00 -10.92 -10.26
N LEU A 386 2.53 -11.22 -9.05
CA LEU A 386 2.31 -12.59 -8.59
C LEU A 386 1.23 -13.33 -9.40
N CYS A 387 0.26 -12.62 -9.95
CA CYS A 387 -0.83 -13.19 -10.73
C CYS A 387 -0.49 -13.44 -12.21
N ILE A 388 0.58 -12.82 -12.74
CA ILE A 388 0.95 -12.88 -14.16
C ILE A 388 1.13 -14.33 -14.61
N ARG A 389 2.06 -15.05 -14.00
CA ARG A 389 2.44 -16.39 -14.45
C ARG A 389 1.34 -17.43 -14.21
N PRO A 390 0.70 -17.54 -13.02
CA PRO A 390 -0.37 -18.49 -12.80
C PRO A 390 -1.60 -18.28 -13.69
N GLY A 391 -1.92 -17.02 -14.00
CA GLY A 391 -3.06 -16.66 -14.86
C GLY A 391 -2.71 -16.54 -16.33
N ASN A 392 -1.41 -16.63 -16.70
CA ASN A 392 -0.91 -16.30 -18.03
C ASN A 392 -1.46 -14.94 -18.52
N LEU A 393 -1.36 -13.93 -17.63
CA LEU A 393 -1.97 -12.61 -17.83
C LEU A 393 -0.99 -11.66 -18.52
N GLY A 394 -1.47 -10.95 -19.54
CA GLY A 394 -0.73 -9.91 -20.22
C GLY A 394 -1.16 -8.50 -19.79
N PHE A 395 -0.54 -7.49 -20.37
CA PHE A 395 -0.83 -6.08 -20.10
C PHE A 395 -2.32 -5.74 -20.30
N ARG A 396 -2.93 -6.23 -21.38
CA ARG A 396 -4.33 -5.95 -21.72
C ARG A 396 -5.31 -6.46 -20.65
N ASP A 397 -4.98 -7.58 -20.01
CA ASP A 397 -5.84 -8.21 -19.01
C ASP A 397 -5.96 -7.37 -17.74
N PHE A 398 -4.91 -6.62 -17.40
CA PHE A 398 -4.93 -5.62 -16.32
C PHE A 398 -5.55 -4.31 -16.79
N PHE A 399 -5.15 -3.82 -17.96
CA PHE A 399 -5.54 -2.49 -18.44
C PHE A 399 -7.05 -2.36 -18.65
N VAL A 400 -7.70 -3.34 -19.27
CA VAL A 400 -9.12 -3.24 -19.64
C VAL A 400 -10.03 -3.15 -18.40
N PRO A 401 -9.99 -4.09 -17.43
CA PRO A 401 -10.79 -3.95 -16.22
C PRO A 401 -10.24 -2.87 -15.29
N GLY A 402 -8.93 -2.63 -15.30
CA GLY A 402 -8.27 -1.67 -14.44
C GLY A 402 -8.58 -0.21 -14.78
N PHE A 403 -8.79 0.12 -16.06
CA PHE A 403 -9.13 1.47 -16.48
C PHE A 403 -10.46 1.94 -15.89
N GLY A 404 -11.51 1.12 -16.02
CA GLY A 404 -12.81 1.43 -15.42
C GLY A 404 -12.74 1.56 -13.90
N LEU A 405 -11.95 0.69 -13.24
CA LEU A 405 -11.74 0.75 -11.80
C LEU A 405 -10.94 2.00 -11.38
N SER A 406 -9.93 2.40 -12.15
CA SER A 406 -9.16 3.63 -11.90
C SER A 406 -10.04 4.88 -11.95
N VAL A 407 -10.90 4.97 -12.96
CA VAL A 407 -11.88 6.06 -13.10
C VAL A 407 -12.87 6.05 -11.92
N LEU A 408 -13.39 4.88 -11.55
CA LEU A 408 -14.29 4.73 -10.39
C LEU A 408 -13.61 5.16 -9.08
N THR A 409 -12.38 4.70 -8.85
CA THR A 409 -11.61 5.04 -7.64
C THR A 409 -11.36 6.54 -7.58
N MET A 410 -10.96 7.17 -8.68
CA MET A 410 -10.78 8.62 -8.75
C MET A 410 -12.09 9.37 -8.50
N ALA A 411 -13.18 8.99 -9.15
CA ALA A 411 -14.48 9.64 -8.99
C ALA A 411 -14.99 9.59 -7.54
N VAL A 412 -14.97 8.39 -6.92
CA VAL A 412 -15.40 8.20 -5.53
C VAL A 412 -14.50 9.03 -4.59
N SER A 413 -13.19 9.02 -4.79
CA SER A 413 -12.24 9.75 -3.95
C SER A 413 -12.40 11.26 -4.06
N LEU A 414 -12.56 11.80 -5.26
CA LEU A 414 -12.73 13.24 -5.48
C LEU A 414 -14.05 13.76 -4.89
N VAL A 415 -15.07 12.91 -4.75
CA VAL A 415 -16.32 13.28 -4.07
C VAL A 415 -16.17 13.17 -2.55
N LEU A 416 -15.60 12.09 -2.03
CA LEU A 416 -15.60 11.81 -0.60
C LEU A 416 -14.50 12.55 0.17
N ILE A 417 -13.33 12.78 -0.43
CA ILE A 417 -12.22 13.45 0.26
C ILE A 417 -12.62 14.86 0.72
N PRO A 418 -13.19 15.74 -0.12
CA PRO A 418 -13.60 17.08 0.32
C PRO A 418 -14.75 17.08 1.34
N ILE A 419 -15.56 16.02 1.38
CA ILE A 419 -16.66 15.89 2.36
C ILE A 419 -16.09 15.63 3.77
N PHE A 420 -15.09 14.74 3.88
CA PHE A 420 -14.51 14.37 5.17
C PHE A 420 -13.36 15.29 5.60
N TRP A 421 -12.63 15.84 4.64
CA TRP A 421 -11.53 16.80 4.84
C TRP A 421 -11.71 18.00 3.91
N PRO A 422 -12.48 19.01 4.31
CA PRO A 422 -12.71 20.23 3.50
C PRO A 422 -11.39 20.86 3.04
N LEU A 423 -11.34 21.24 1.77
CA LEU A 423 -10.14 21.75 1.08
C LEU A 423 -9.78 23.19 1.49
#